data_ef0984c278bd18d58c760a52f93ce163
#
_entry.id   ef0984c278bd18d58c760a52f93ce163
#
_cell.length_a   1.000
_cell.length_b   1.000
_cell.length_c   1.000
_cell.angle_alpha   90.00
_cell.angle_beta   90.00
_cell.angle_gamma   90.00
#
_symmetry.space_group_name_H-M   'P 1'
#
loop_
_entity.id
_entity.type
_entity.pdbx_description
1 polymer ?
#
loop_
_entity_poly.entity_id
_entity_poly.type
_entity_poly.pdbx_seq_one_letter_code
_entity_poly.pdbx_strand_id
1 'polypeptide(L)'
;MLDAADRRLTRDGEPVELSSRYLDALTLLLSEPGKLVSKDRFMDEVWRGIPVTDEALTQCIRTLRRQLGDDVARPRFIETVPKHGYRFIGAVEGDSRPIPRTASANPWRDVALLGVAGTIGGGMAGFLGGLIYGFAGASQPLQTGVGAMSVLLVILCVTIAVALIGGAGVSFGIAIGRRVAGRDWWASTAGGALGGLIIGAAVKLLGLDAFTLLFGHSPAGITGASEGALLGGAVGLAVWLAFRSGSARLRRSVVIAGLIGALAGIIIALAGGRLMAGSLDLLARAFPDSRLHLDQISGLFGESGFGPVTRLVTSALEGALFSSCVVGAMILAGRSFASLNLALDQGAES
;
A
#
# COMPACT_ATOMS: atom_id res chain seq x y z
N MET A 1 17.57 38.67 -2.17
CA MET A 1 16.12 38.60 -2.50
C MET A 1 15.81 37.21 -3.03
N LEU A 2 14.73 36.57 -2.59
CA LEU A 2 14.29 35.30 -3.15
C LEU A 2 13.10 35.56 -4.07
N ASP A 3 13.22 35.20 -5.33
CA ASP A 3 12.12 35.10 -6.26
C ASP A 3 11.68 33.62 -6.32
N ALA A 4 10.53 33.32 -5.72
CA ALA A 4 10.03 31.98 -5.66
C ALA A 4 9.37 31.53 -6.97
N ALA A 5 8.90 32.47 -7.80
CA ALA A 5 8.29 32.17 -9.11
C ALA A 5 9.37 31.81 -10.14
N ASP A 6 10.45 32.60 -10.17
CA ASP A 6 11.60 32.37 -11.05
C ASP A 6 12.63 31.39 -10.44
N ARG A 7 12.34 30.85 -9.24
CA ARG A 7 13.23 29.93 -8.52
C ARG A 7 14.69 30.45 -8.42
N ARG A 8 14.85 31.75 -8.16
CA ARG A 8 16.16 32.42 -8.08
C ARG A 8 16.37 33.06 -6.71
N LEU A 9 17.56 32.86 -6.16
CA LEU A 9 18.04 33.59 -5.02
C LEU A 9 19.10 34.60 -5.50
N THR A 10 18.92 35.88 -5.18
CA THR A 10 19.89 36.90 -5.47
C THR A 10 20.41 37.50 -4.16
N ARG A 11 21.72 37.79 -4.10
CA ARG A 11 22.38 38.49 -3.00
C ARG A 11 23.08 39.69 -3.58
N ASP A 12 22.75 40.87 -3.11
CA ASP A 12 23.32 42.13 -3.60
C ASP A 12 23.24 42.33 -5.13
N GLY A 13 22.19 41.78 -5.74
CA GLY A 13 21.96 41.81 -7.18
C GLY A 13 22.59 40.65 -7.99
N GLU A 14 23.49 39.88 -7.38
CA GLU A 14 24.12 38.73 -8.01
C GLU A 14 23.36 37.42 -7.76
N PRO A 15 23.21 36.56 -8.76
CA PRO A 15 22.55 35.27 -8.61
C PRO A 15 23.35 34.32 -7.71
N VAL A 16 22.71 33.71 -6.74
CA VAL A 16 23.29 32.67 -5.88
C VAL A 16 22.91 31.31 -6.42
N GLU A 17 23.87 30.52 -6.86
CA GLU A 17 23.66 29.16 -7.32
C GLU A 17 23.25 28.25 -6.15
N LEU A 18 22.01 27.79 -6.16
CA LEU A 18 21.48 26.80 -5.25
C LEU A 18 20.84 25.67 -6.05
N SER A 19 21.06 24.44 -5.60
CA SER A 19 20.30 23.33 -6.18
C SER A 19 18.81 23.52 -5.92
N SER A 20 17.97 23.01 -6.81
CA SER A 20 16.50 23.13 -6.71
C SER A 20 15.96 22.69 -5.35
N ARG A 21 16.51 21.63 -4.77
CA ARG A 21 16.12 21.12 -3.44
C ARG A 21 16.48 22.08 -2.30
N TYR A 22 17.61 22.77 -2.38
CA TYR A 22 18.00 23.72 -1.35
C TYR A 22 17.13 24.96 -1.44
N LEU A 23 16.73 25.32 -2.66
CA LEU A 23 15.78 26.40 -2.88
C LEU A 23 14.40 26.05 -2.31
N ASP A 24 13.92 24.82 -2.54
CA ASP A 24 12.66 24.32 -1.98
C ASP A 24 12.68 24.32 -0.43
N ALA A 25 13.81 23.92 0.17
CA ALA A 25 13.98 23.96 1.63
C ALA A 25 13.95 25.39 2.17
N LEU A 26 14.60 26.35 1.47
CA LEU A 26 14.55 27.75 1.84
C LEU A 26 13.14 28.33 1.67
N THR A 27 12.46 28.01 0.59
CA THR A 27 11.07 28.41 0.32
C THR A 27 10.13 27.90 1.39
N LEU A 28 10.28 26.64 1.82
CA LEU A 28 9.50 26.06 2.92
C LEU A 28 9.73 26.82 4.23
N LEU A 29 10.95 27.16 4.56
CA LEU A 29 11.28 27.97 5.75
C LEU A 29 10.67 29.37 5.69
N LEU A 30 10.68 29.99 4.51
CA LEU A 30 10.16 31.35 4.30
C LEU A 30 8.63 31.39 4.18
N SER A 31 7.98 30.27 3.90
CA SER A 31 6.52 30.20 3.86
C SER A 31 5.85 30.31 5.24
N GLU A 32 6.60 30.03 6.30
CA GLU A 32 6.12 30.10 7.68
C GLU A 32 7.18 30.75 8.61
N PRO A 33 7.48 32.06 8.43
CA PRO A 33 8.49 32.72 9.23
C PRO A 33 8.14 32.64 10.73
N GLY A 34 9.15 32.41 11.57
CA GLY A 34 8.99 32.30 13.02
C GLY A 34 8.40 30.98 13.50
N LYS A 35 7.88 30.10 12.63
CA LYS A 35 7.33 28.79 13.01
C LYS A 35 8.37 27.67 12.86
N LEU A 36 8.20 26.64 13.68
CA LEU A 36 9.02 25.43 13.60
C LEU A 36 8.59 24.59 12.40
N VAL A 37 9.51 24.33 11.48
CA VAL A 37 9.35 23.32 10.43
C VAL A 37 10.03 22.04 10.91
N SER A 38 9.24 20.97 11.07
CA SER A 38 9.76 19.68 11.56
C SER A 38 10.63 18.99 10.50
N LYS A 39 11.54 18.10 10.95
CA LYS A 39 12.35 17.29 10.03
C LYS A 39 11.48 16.48 9.08
N ASP A 40 10.39 15.89 9.58
CA ASP A 40 9.46 15.09 8.77
C ASP A 40 8.81 15.92 7.66
N ARG A 41 8.45 17.19 7.95
CA ARG A 41 7.95 18.10 6.93
C ARG A 41 8.97 18.40 5.84
N PHE A 42 10.23 18.58 6.19
CA PHE A 42 11.28 18.71 5.18
C PHE A 42 11.39 17.47 4.31
N MET A 43 11.34 16.27 4.92
CA MET A 43 11.40 15.02 4.18
C MET A 43 10.20 14.85 3.24
N ASP A 44 9.01 15.23 3.68
CA ASP A 44 7.78 15.10 2.91
C ASP A 44 7.67 16.16 1.79
N GLU A 45 7.98 17.42 2.07
CA GLU A 45 7.72 18.54 1.15
C GLU A 45 8.91 18.85 0.22
N VAL A 46 10.16 18.71 0.70
CA VAL A 46 11.37 19.00 -0.08
C VAL A 46 11.90 17.75 -0.78
N TRP A 47 11.96 16.62 -0.07
CA TRP A 47 12.42 15.35 -0.66
C TRP A 47 11.30 14.50 -1.24
N ARG A 48 10.03 14.90 -1.04
CA ARG A 48 8.83 14.29 -1.66
C ARG A 48 8.81 12.76 -1.53
N GLY A 49 9.19 12.25 -0.34
CA GLY A 49 9.24 10.81 -0.07
C GLY A 49 10.46 10.08 -0.63
N ILE A 50 11.44 10.78 -1.20
CA ILE A 50 12.74 10.17 -1.51
C ILE A 50 13.43 9.89 -0.17
N PRO A 51 13.82 8.64 0.11
CA PRO A 51 14.47 8.31 1.36
C PRO A 51 15.85 8.96 1.41
N VAL A 52 15.98 9.90 2.30
CA VAL A 52 17.25 10.55 2.63
C VAL A 52 17.47 10.45 4.14
N THR A 53 18.72 10.49 4.53
CA THR A 53 19.10 10.46 5.95
C THR A 53 19.00 11.87 6.56
N ASP A 54 18.94 11.94 7.89
CA ASP A 54 19.01 13.21 8.63
C ASP A 54 20.25 14.04 8.25
N GLU A 55 21.34 13.36 7.81
CA GLU A 55 22.54 14.03 7.34
C GLU A 55 22.31 14.86 6.07
N ALA A 56 21.45 14.38 5.16
CA ALA A 56 21.12 15.12 3.94
C ALA A 56 20.40 16.44 4.25
N LEU A 57 19.45 16.43 5.20
CA LEU A 57 18.81 17.64 5.68
C LEU A 57 19.82 18.56 6.40
N THR A 58 20.67 18.00 7.24
CA THR A 58 21.71 18.76 7.94
C THR A 58 22.66 19.44 6.95
N GLN A 59 23.08 18.73 5.91
CA GLN A 59 23.93 19.28 4.86
C GLN A 59 23.20 20.37 4.03
N CYS A 60 21.91 20.18 3.76
CA CYS A 60 21.07 21.19 3.11
C CYS A 60 21.07 22.51 3.92
N ILE A 61 20.73 22.42 5.21
CA ILE A 61 20.69 23.59 6.10
C ILE A 61 22.09 24.23 6.25
N ARG A 62 23.13 23.43 6.33
CA ARG A 62 24.53 23.94 6.37
C ARG A 62 24.85 24.73 5.12
N THR A 63 24.47 24.25 3.95
CA THR A 63 24.69 24.95 2.69
C THR A 63 23.87 26.23 2.62
N LEU A 64 22.59 26.20 3.02
CA LEU A 64 21.74 27.39 3.09
C LEU A 64 22.35 28.48 4.01
N ARG A 65 22.80 28.08 5.20
CA ARG A 65 23.49 29.03 6.11
C ARG A 65 24.71 29.67 5.47
N ARG A 66 25.55 28.85 4.84
CA ARG A 66 26.75 29.37 4.15
C ARG A 66 26.39 30.38 3.07
N GLN A 67 25.34 30.13 2.28
CA GLN A 67 24.90 31.04 1.22
C GLN A 67 24.22 32.30 1.76
N LEU A 68 23.53 32.19 2.89
CA LEU A 68 22.89 33.33 3.55
C LEU A 68 23.89 34.14 4.43
N GLY A 69 25.10 33.63 4.67
CA GLY A 69 26.07 34.23 5.59
C GLY A 69 25.62 34.11 7.05
N ASP A 70 24.98 32.98 7.40
CA ASP A 70 24.46 32.70 8.74
C ASP A 70 25.42 31.79 9.53
N ASP A 71 25.46 31.99 10.85
CA ASP A 71 26.32 31.22 11.75
C ASP A 71 25.45 30.34 12.69
N VAL A 72 25.92 29.11 12.90
CA VAL A 72 25.25 28.15 13.80
C VAL A 72 25.26 28.62 15.25
N ALA A 73 26.38 29.27 15.68
CA ALA A 73 26.56 29.73 17.08
C ALA A 73 25.73 30.99 17.39
N ARG A 74 25.47 31.82 16.36
CA ARG A 74 24.69 33.06 16.46
C ARG A 74 23.75 33.17 15.25
N PRO A 75 22.70 32.36 15.19
CA PRO A 75 21.84 32.31 14.02
C PRO A 75 21.09 33.64 13.82
N ARG A 76 21.19 34.18 12.60
CA ARG A 76 20.48 35.39 12.16
C ARG A 76 19.25 35.07 11.31
N PHE A 77 19.30 33.95 10.59
CA PHE A 77 18.29 33.53 9.64
C PHE A 77 17.68 32.18 9.97
N ILE A 78 18.47 31.15 10.28
CA ILE A 78 17.99 29.80 10.49
C ILE A 78 18.37 29.31 11.89
N GLU A 79 17.39 29.21 12.77
CA GLU A 79 17.55 28.63 14.10
C GLU A 79 17.39 27.11 14.05
N THR A 80 18.27 26.38 14.76
CA THR A 80 18.10 24.94 14.98
C THR A 80 17.31 24.71 16.26
N VAL A 81 16.20 23.97 16.16
CA VAL A 81 15.49 23.43 17.33
C VAL A 81 15.88 21.96 17.50
N PRO A 82 16.76 21.65 18.49
CA PRO A 82 17.34 20.32 18.64
C PRO A 82 16.27 19.22 18.65
N LYS A 83 16.51 18.14 17.91
CA LYS A 83 15.62 16.98 17.73
C LYS A 83 14.33 17.24 16.96
N HIS A 84 13.87 18.48 16.79
CA HIS A 84 12.56 18.78 16.20
C HIS A 84 12.65 19.31 14.76
N GLY A 85 13.60 20.19 14.44
CA GLY A 85 13.72 20.77 13.09
C GLY A 85 14.38 22.13 13.07
N TYR A 86 13.92 23.00 12.17
CA TYR A 86 14.49 24.30 11.92
C TYR A 86 13.42 25.38 11.86
N ARG A 87 13.80 26.65 12.13
CA ARG A 87 12.92 27.81 12.12
C ARG A 87 13.62 28.97 11.39
N PHE A 88 12.89 29.67 10.53
CA PHE A 88 13.40 30.93 9.98
C PHE A 88 13.10 32.07 10.93
N ILE A 89 14.14 32.77 11.39
CA ILE A 89 14.03 33.86 12.39
C ILE A 89 14.37 35.25 11.82
N GLY A 90 14.84 35.33 10.57
CA GLY A 90 15.14 36.59 9.91
C GLY A 90 13.86 37.38 9.58
N ALA A 91 13.97 38.71 9.50
CA ALA A 91 12.89 39.53 8.99
C ALA A 91 12.70 39.26 7.50
N VAL A 92 11.46 38.95 7.10
CA VAL A 92 11.09 38.77 5.69
C VAL A 92 10.37 40.03 5.25
N GLU A 93 11.05 40.86 4.44
CA GLU A 93 10.42 42.00 3.77
C GLU A 93 9.87 41.53 2.43
N GLY A 94 8.59 41.58 2.24
CA GLY A 94 7.94 41.21 0.99
C GLY A 94 6.45 40.99 1.17
N ASP A 95 5.74 41.06 0.07
CA ASP A 95 4.32 40.76 0.01
C ASP A 95 4.09 39.29 0.41
N SER A 96 3.59 39.09 1.62
CA SER A 96 3.28 37.77 2.19
C SER A 96 2.05 37.16 1.47
N ARG A 97 2.03 37.24 0.13
CA ARG A 97 1.13 36.37 -0.62
C ARG A 97 1.57 34.96 -0.32
N PRO A 98 0.65 34.11 0.15
CA PRO A 98 0.96 32.69 0.24
C PRO A 98 1.46 32.28 -1.15
N ILE A 99 2.73 31.88 -1.23
CA ILE A 99 3.28 31.31 -2.47
C ILE A 99 2.24 30.30 -2.91
N PRO A 100 1.70 30.41 -4.16
CA PRO A 100 0.72 29.44 -4.61
C PRO A 100 1.37 28.09 -4.39
N ARG A 101 0.86 27.33 -3.44
CA ARG A 101 1.21 25.91 -3.32
C ARG A 101 1.04 25.38 -4.71
N THR A 102 2.13 25.02 -5.38
CA THR A 102 2.10 24.37 -6.68
C THR A 102 0.91 23.43 -6.69
N ALA A 103 -0.01 23.68 -7.60
CA ALA A 103 -1.39 23.24 -7.70
C ALA A 103 -1.67 22.09 -6.75
N SER A 104 -2.46 22.37 -5.72
CA SER A 104 -2.85 21.42 -4.66
C SER A 104 -2.98 20.03 -5.27
N ALA A 105 -1.95 19.23 -5.10
CA ALA A 105 -2.05 17.83 -5.47
C ALA A 105 -3.25 17.34 -4.70
N ASN A 106 -4.36 17.06 -5.39
CA ASN A 106 -5.62 16.67 -4.78
C ASN A 106 -5.28 15.55 -3.79
N PRO A 107 -5.42 15.76 -2.48
CA PRO A 107 -4.96 14.79 -1.48
C PRO A 107 -5.65 13.44 -1.63
N TRP A 108 -6.78 13.40 -2.32
CA TRP A 108 -7.50 12.19 -2.71
C TRP A 108 -6.87 11.46 -3.89
N ARG A 109 -6.00 12.14 -4.66
CA ARG A 109 -5.26 11.51 -5.75
C ARG A 109 -4.34 10.41 -5.23
N ASP A 110 -3.62 10.64 -4.14
CA ASP A 110 -2.75 9.62 -3.52
C ASP A 110 -3.58 8.44 -3.00
N VAL A 111 -4.75 8.71 -2.40
CA VAL A 111 -5.68 7.67 -1.96
C VAL A 111 -6.16 6.84 -3.14
N ALA A 112 -6.60 7.49 -4.22
CA ALA A 112 -7.06 6.80 -5.43
C ALA A 112 -5.96 5.93 -6.04
N LEU A 113 -4.75 6.46 -6.12
CA LEU A 113 -3.62 5.77 -6.73
C LEU A 113 -3.17 4.54 -5.95
N LEU A 114 -2.96 4.69 -4.64
CA LEU A 114 -2.60 3.57 -3.78
C LEU A 114 -3.73 2.55 -3.72
N GLY A 115 -4.99 3.01 -3.66
CA GLY A 115 -6.17 2.15 -3.66
C GLY A 115 -6.28 1.34 -4.95
N VAL A 116 -6.20 1.99 -6.12
CA VAL A 116 -6.27 1.33 -7.42
C VAL A 116 -5.08 0.38 -7.64
N ALA A 117 -3.87 0.82 -7.30
CA ALA A 117 -2.68 -0.03 -7.44
C ALA A 117 -2.79 -1.30 -6.60
N GLY A 118 -3.20 -1.18 -5.33
CA GLY A 118 -3.39 -2.34 -4.48
C GLY A 118 -4.56 -3.22 -4.92
N THR A 119 -5.62 -2.65 -5.51
CA THR A 119 -6.71 -3.42 -6.14
C THR A 119 -6.18 -4.28 -7.28
N ILE A 120 -5.36 -3.71 -8.17
CA ILE A 120 -4.69 -4.45 -9.24
C ILE A 120 -3.79 -5.55 -8.67
N GLY A 121 -3.04 -5.23 -7.59
CA GLY A 121 -2.23 -6.21 -6.87
C GLY A 121 -3.07 -7.37 -6.33
N GLY A 122 -4.24 -7.09 -5.75
CA GLY A 122 -5.22 -8.11 -5.34
C GLY A 122 -5.66 -8.97 -6.52
N GLY A 123 -6.02 -8.36 -7.65
CA GLY A 123 -6.39 -9.08 -8.88
C GLY A 123 -5.27 -10.00 -9.39
N MET A 124 -4.02 -9.56 -9.33
CA MET A 124 -2.86 -10.40 -9.67
C MET A 124 -2.71 -11.61 -8.73
N ALA A 125 -2.94 -11.42 -7.42
CA ALA A 125 -2.95 -12.53 -6.47
C ALA A 125 -4.08 -13.51 -6.78
N GLY A 126 -5.29 -13.01 -7.11
CA GLY A 126 -6.43 -13.80 -7.53
C GLY A 126 -6.17 -14.59 -8.83
N PHE A 127 -5.47 -13.98 -9.79
CA PHE A 127 -5.04 -14.65 -11.01
C PHE A 127 -4.10 -15.81 -10.71
N LEU A 128 -3.04 -15.58 -9.92
CA LEU A 128 -2.08 -16.64 -9.56
C LEU A 128 -2.73 -17.76 -8.74
N GLY A 129 -3.54 -17.42 -7.72
CA GLY A 129 -4.29 -18.39 -6.93
C GLY A 129 -5.31 -19.15 -7.78
N GLY A 130 -6.02 -18.44 -8.67
CA GLY A 130 -6.98 -19.03 -9.59
C GLY A 130 -6.37 -20.03 -10.57
N LEU A 131 -5.15 -19.77 -11.03
CA LEU A 131 -4.42 -20.73 -11.84
C LEU A 131 -4.09 -22.00 -11.04
N ILE A 132 -3.59 -21.85 -9.80
CA ILE A 132 -3.24 -23.00 -8.94
C ILE A 132 -4.48 -23.89 -8.72
N TYR A 133 -5.60 -23.29 -8.29
CA TYR A 133 -6.82 -24.04 -8.00
C TYR A 133 -7.55 -24.50 -9.27
N GLY A 134 -7.49 -23.71 -10.32
CA GLY A 134 -8.09 -24.07 -11.61
C GLY A 134 -7.39 -25.25 -12.27
N PHE A 135 -6.06 -25.29 -12.24
CA PHE A 135 -5.31 -26.45 -12.73
C PHE A 135 -5.54 -27.70 -11.86
N ALA A 136 -5.59 -27.55 -10.53
CA ALA A 136 -5.91 -28.66 -9.64
C ALA A 136 -7.30 -29.24 -9.92
N GLY A 137 -8.30 -28.36 -10.15
CA GLY A 137 -9.66 -28.80 -10.51
C GLY A 137 -9.77 -29.38 -11.92
N ALA A 138 -9.00 -28.82 -12.88
CA ALA A 138 -9.06 -29.25 -14.29
C ALA A 138 -8.35 -30.57 -14.58
N SER A 139 -7.44 -31.02 -13.74
CA SER A 139 -6.68 -32.26 -13.91
C SER A 139 -7.44 -33.52 -13.44
N GLN A 140 -8.65 -33.38 -12.93
CA GLN A 140 -9.52 -34.53 -12.62
C GLN A 140 -10.05 -35.20 -13.88
N PRO A 141 -10.26 -36.56 -13.88
CA PRO A 141 -10.92 -37.27 -14.98
C PRO A 141 -12.32 -36.70 -15.18
N LEU A 142 -12.55 -36.01 -16.29
CA LEU A 142 -13.82 -35.39 -16.60
C LEU A 142 -14.78 -36.39 -17.21
N GLN A 143 -16.05 -36.34 -16.81
CA GLN A 143 -17.10 -37.04 -17.51
C GLN A 143 -17.24 -36.48 -18.94
N THR A 144 -17.59 -37.37 -19.88
CA THR A 144 -17.82 -37.05 -21.30
C THR A 144 -18.78 -35.87 -21.45
N GLY A 145 -18.34 -34.77 -22.07
CA GLY A 145 -19.17 -33.64 -22.45
C GLY A 145 -18.86 -32.29 -21.80
N VAL A 146 -17.87 -32.22 -20.90
CA VAL A 146 -17.49 -30.93 -20.28
C VAL A 146 -16.00 -30.71 -20.30
N GLY A 147 -15.58 -29.58 -20.89
CA GLY A 147 -14.17 -29.24 -21.03
C GLY A 147 -13.55 -28.82 -19.72
N ALA A 148 -12.37 -29.38 -19.40
CA ALA A 148 -11.49 -28.95 -18.29
C ALA A 148 -11.28 -27.43 -18.28
N MET A 149 -11.26 -26.82 -19.47
CA MET A 149 -11.11 -25.39 -19.68
C MET A 149 -12.23 -24.55 -19.04
N SER A 150 -13.48 -25.09 -19.02
CA SER A 150 -14.62 -24.37 -18.41
C SER A 150 -14.44 -24.26 -16.89
N VAL A 151 -14.04 -25.34 -16.22
CA VAL A 151 -13.80 -25.35 -14.76
C VAL A 151 -12.66 -24.40 -14.41
N LEU A 152 -11.55 -24.45 -15.14
CA LEU A 152 -10.42 -23.54 -14.95
C LEU A 152 -10.83 -22.08 -15.09
N LEU A 153 -11.56 -21.71 -16.15
CA LEU A 153 -12.00 -20.34 -16.39
C LEU A 153 -12.96 -19.85 -15.30
N VAL A 154 -13.90 -20.67 -14.85
CA VAL A 154 -14.83 -20.29 -13.79
C VAL A 154 -14.09 -20.02 -12.48
N ILE A 155 -13.21 -20.94 -12.06
CA ILE A 155 -12.40 -20.77 -10.83
C ILE A 155 -11.53 -19.52 -10.96
N LEU A 156 -10.88 -19.32 -12.11
CA LEU A 156 -10.05 -18.15 -12.38
C LEU A 156 -10.84 -16.85 -12.28
N CYS A 157 -11.99 -16.77 -12.92
CA CYS A 157 -12.85 -15.59 -12.86
C CYS A 157 -13.33 -15.27 -11.45
N VAL A 158 -13.79 -16.29 -10.70
CA VAL A 158 -14.27 -16.12 -9.33
C VAL A 158 -13.13 -15.67 -8.41
N THR A 159 -11.96 -16.30 -8.49
CA THR A 159 -10.83 -15.95 -7.64
C THR A 159 -10.31 -14.53 -7.93
N ILE A 160 -10.24 -14.12 -9.21
CA ILE A 160 -9.88 -12.75 -9.59
C ILE A 160 -10.91 -11.76 -9.04
N ALA A 161 -12.21 -12.02 -9.23
CA ALA A 161 -13.27 -11.12 -8.79
C ALA A 161 -13.23 -10.91 -7.25
N VAL A 162 -13.15 -11.99 -6.49
CA VAL A 162 -13.08 -11.94 -5.02
C VAL A 162 -11.81 -11.20 -4.57
N ALA A 163 -10.67 -11.51 -5.19
CA ALA A 163 -9.40 -10.88 -4.85
C ALA A 163 -9.33 -9.39 -5.24
N LEU A 164 -9.96 -8.97 -6.33
CA LEU A 164 -10.12 -7.55 -6.69
C LEU A 164 -10.94 -6.80 -5.65
N ILE A 165 -12.08 -7.36 -5.25
CA ILE A 165 -12.97 -6.76 -4.24
C ILE A 165 -12.26 -6.68 -2.88
N GLY A 166 -11.62 -7.78 -2.45
CA GLY A 166 -10.83 -7.82 -1.23
C GLY A 166 -9.64 -6.86 -1.26
N GLY A 167 -8.92 -6.84 -2.39
CA GLY A 167 -7.82 -5.93 -2.64
C GLY A 167 -8.25 -4.46 -2.60
N ALA A 168 -9.40 -4.13 -3.19
CA ALA A 168 -9.96 -2.78 -3.13
C ALA A 168 -10.24 -2.36 -1.68
N GLY A 169 -10.98 -3.16 -0.92
CA GLY A 169 -11.30 -2.84 0.48
C GLY A 169 -10.06 -2.60 1.33
N VAL A 170 -9.11 -3.52 1.27
CA VAL A 170 -7.86 -3.41 2.04
C VAL A 170 -7.04 -2.19 1.60
N SER A 171 -6.84 -2.00 0.30
CA SER A 171 -5.97 -0.95 -0.22
C SER A 171 -6.53 0.45 -0.03
N PHE A 172 -7.82 0.65 -0.30
CA PHE A 172 -8.49 1.93 -0.02
C PHE A 172 -8.57 2.18 1.49
N GLY A 173 -8.83 1.14 2.30
CA GLY A 173 -8.81 1.23 3.75
C GLY A 173 -7.44 1.71 4.27
N ILE A 174 -6.34 1.13 3.81
CA ILE A 174 -4.97 1.57 4.13
C ILE A 174 -4.74 3.01 3.68
N ALA A 175 -5.08 3.34 2.44
CA ALA A 175 -4.84 4.66 1.88
C ALA A 175 -5.61 5.76 2.62
N ILE A 176 -6.87 5.50 2.97
CA ILE A 176 -7.72 6.40 3.77
C ILE A 176 -7.18 6.50 5.20
N GLY A 177 -6.85 5.38 5.84
CA GLY A 177 -6.28 5.36 7.20
C GLY A 177 -5.03 6.23 7.29
N ARG A 178 -4.10 6.06 6.35
CA ARG A 178 -2.88 6.87 6.24
C ARG A 178 -3.15 8.35 5.98
N ARG A 179 -4.25 8.67 5.30
CA ARG A 179 -4.64 10.06 5.00
C ARG A 179 -5.28 10.75 6.21
N VAL A 180 -6.12 10.03 6.96
CA VAL A 180 -6.92 10.60 8.07
C VAL A 180 -6.14 10.58 9.38
N ALA A 181 -5.49 9.47 9.69
CA ALA A 181 -4.84 9.22 10.98
C ALA A 181 -3.30 9.31 10.93
N GLY A 182 -2.72 9.68 9.77
CA GLY A 182 -1.28 9.82 9.61
C GLY A 182 -0.59 8.57 9.03
N ARG A 183 0.74 8.65 8.91
CA ARG A 183 1.56 7.59 8.29
C ARG A 183 2.10 6.57 9.31
N ASP A 184 1.52 6.52 10.49
CA ASP A 184 1.91 5.62 11.57
C ASP A 184 1.52 4.17 11.27
N TRP A 185 2.17 3.23 11.97
CA TRP A 185 1.92 1.80 11.80
C TRP A 185 0.47 1.42 12.09
N TRP A 186 -0.11 2.01 13.14
CA TRP A 186 -1.48 1.72 13.56
C TRP A 186 -2.52 2.22 12.53
N ALA A 187 -2.27 3.38 11.88
CA ALA A 187 -3.17 3.95 10.88
C ALA A 187 -3.27 3.06 9.63
N SER A 188 -2.13 2.54 9.15
CA SER A 188 -2.08 1.61 8.02
C SER A 188 -2.70 0.26 8.39
N THR A 189 -2.39 -0.27 9.57
CA THR A 189 -2.88 -1.56 10.05
C THR A 189 -4.39 -1.51 10.31
N ALA A 190 -4.87 -0.50 11.05
CA ALA A 190 -6.29 -0.33 11.33
C ALA A 190 -7.10 -0.05 10.06
N GLY A 191 -6.58 0.80 9.15
CA GLY A 191 -7.22 1.06 7.87
C GLY A 191 -7.38 -0.20 7.03
N GLY A 192 -6.33 -1.03 6.93
CA GLY A 192 -6.37 -2.30 6.23
C GLY A 192 -7.32 -3.30 6.88
N ALA A 193 -7.29 -3.40 8.22
CA ALA A 193 -8.20 -4.27 8.98
C ALA A 193 -9.66 -3.88 8.80
N LEU A 194 -9.99 -2.60 8.90
CA LEU A 194 -11.36 -2.09 8.69
C LEU A 194 -11.83 -2.32 7.26
N GLY A 195 -10.99 -2.00 6.26
CA GLY A 195 -11.33 -2.25 4.86
C GLY A 195 -11.56 -3.73 4.56
N GLY A 196 -10.70 -4.60 5.07
CA GLY A 196 -10.86 -6.05 4.95
C GLY A 196 -12.09 -6.59 5.69
N LEU A 197 -12.37 -6.08 6.90
CA LEU A 197 -13.55 -6.44 7.68
C LEU A 197 -14.84 -6.09 6.94
N ILE A 198 -14.96 -4.86 6.43
CA ILE A 198 -16.15 -4.37 5.73
C ILE A 198 -16.42 -5.23 4.49
N ILE A 199 -15.40 -5.45 3.66
CA ILE A 199 -15.55 -6.27 2.45
C ILE A 199 -15.81 -7.73 2.80
N GLY A 200 -15.07 -8.30 3.76
CA GLY A 200 -15.26 -9.67 4.21
C GLY A 200 -16.67 -9.91 4.77
N ALA A 201 -17.21 -8.96 5.54
CA ALA A 201 -18.60 -9.00 6.02
C ALA A 201 -19.61 -8.90 4.87
N ALA A 202 -19.40 -7.97 3.93
CA ALA A 202 -20.29 -7.79 2.78
C ALA A 202 -20.32 -9.05 1.89
N VAL A 203 -19.15 -9.61 1.57
CA VAL A 203 -19.04 -10.83 0.76
C VAL A 203 -19.69 -12.02 1.47
N LYS A 204 -19.53 -12.14 2.80
CA LYS A 204 -20.19 -13.17 3.60
C LYS A 204 -21.70 -13.03 3.53
N LEU A 205 -22.26 -11.85 3.79
CA LEU A 205 -23.71 -11.60 3.79
C LEU A 205 -24.32 -11.85 2.41
N LEU A 206 -23.73 -11.26 1.38
CA LEU A 206 -24.17 -11.45 0.00
C LEU A 206 -24.07 -12.92 -0.44
N GLY A 207 -23.02 -13.62 -0.03
CA GLY A 207 -22.86 -15.05 -0.30
C GLY A 207 -23.96 -15.89 0.36
N LEU A 208 -24.24 -15.66 1.65
CA LEU A 208 -25.32 -16.35 2.38
C LEU A 208 -26.69 -16.15 1.70
N ASP A 209 -27.01 -14.90 1.35
CA ASP A 209 -28.27 -14.57 0.71
C ASP A 209 -28.36 -15.16 -0.69
N ALA A 210 -27.29 -15.08 -1.49
CA ALA A 210 -27.28 -15.67 -2.83
C ALA A 210 -27.49 -17.19 -2.80
N PHE A 211 -26.81 -17.91 -1.91
CA PHE A 211 -26.99 -19.36 -1.76
C PHE A 211 -28.40 -19.70 -1.29
N THR A 212 -28.96 -18.95 -0.35
CA THR A 212 -30.30 -19.16 0.14
C THR A 212 -31.34 -18.91 -0.96
N LEU A 213 -31.18 -17.85 -1.74
CA LEU A 213 -32.08 -17.51 -2.85
C LEU A 213 -32.01 -18.51 -4.01
N LEU A 214 -30.81 -18.96 -4.38
CA LEU A 214 -30.63 -19.83 -5.56
C LEU A 214 -30.83 -21.31 -5.25
N PHE A 215 -30.45 -21.76 -4.06
CA PHE A 215 -30.45 -23.18 -3.70
C PHE A 215 -31.34 -23.53 -2.50
N GLY A 216 -32.02 -22.54 -1.91
CA GLY A 216 -32.89 -22.72 -0.76
C GLY A 216 -32.17 -22.94 0.58
N HIS A 217 -30.85 -23.08 0.58
CA HIS A 217 -30.02 -23.24 1.79
C HIS A 217 -28.66 -22.65 1.56
N SER A 218 -28.01 -22.17 2.63
CA SER A 218 -26.64 -21.68 2.60
C SER A 218 -25.72 -22.68 3.29
N PRO A 219 -24.46 -22.83 2.82
CA PRO A 219 -23.46 -23.64 3.49
C PRO A 219 -23.21 -23.15 4.92
N ALA A 220 -23.23 -24.06 5.89
CA ALA A 220 -22.88 -23.72 7.26
C ALA A 220 -21.35 -23.41 7.35
N GLY A 221 -20.99 -22.36 8.11
CA GLY A 221 -19.59 -22.04 8.39
C GLY A 221 -18.92 -21.17 7.33
N ILE A 222 -19.67 -20.39 6.52
CA ILE A 222 -19.11 -19.31 5.72
C ILE A 222 -18.56 -18.24 6.67
N THR A 223 -17.26 -17.98 6.58
CA THR A 223 -16.53 -16.95 7.33
C THR A 223 -16.16 -15.81 6.37
N GLY A 224 -15.64 -14.69 6.84
CA GLY A 224 -15.26 -13.60 5.97
C GLY A 224 -14.79 -12.34 6.69
N ALA A 225 -15.55 -11.85 7.68
CA ALA A 225 -15.25 -10.57 8.33
C ALA A 225 -13.95 -10.61 9.16
N SER A 226 -13.78 -11.62 9.99
CA SER A 226 -12.58 -11.83 10.82
C SER A 226 -11.34 -12.10 9.98
N GLU A 227 -11.48 -12.92 8.95
CA GLU A 227 -10.39 -13.24 8.02
C GLU A 227 -9.96 -12.02 7.23
N GLY A 228 -10.92 -11.25 6.73
CA GLY A 228 -10.68 -9.99 6.05
C GLY A 228 -9.98 -8.97 6.94
N ALA A 229 -10.38 -8.86 8.21
CA ALA A 229 -9.75 -7.98 9.19
C ALA A 229 -8.31 -8.39 9.49
N LEU A 230 -8.06 -9.67 9.74
CA LEU A 230 -6.71 -10.19 10.03
C LEU A 230 -5.77 -10.03 8.83
N LEU A 231 -6.21 -10.46 7.65
CA LEU A 231 -5.40 -10.36 6.44
C LEU A 231 -5.17 -8.90 6.05
N GLY A 232 -6.22 -8.08 6.09
CA GLY A 232 -6.13 -6.65 5.79
C GLY A 232 -5.23 -5.89 6.76
N GLY A 233 -5.28 -6.21 8.05
CA GLY A 233 -4.38 -5.66 9.05
C GLY A 233 -2.92 -6.07 8.81
N ALA A 234 -2.67 -7.32 8.45
CA ALA A 234 -1.34 -7.83 8.09
C ALA A 234 -0.77 -7.11 6.87
N VAL A 235 -1.59 -6.91 5.82
CA VAL A 235 -1.19 -6.13 4.63
C VAL A 235 -0.89 -4.68 5.01
N GLY A 236 -1.72 -4.05 5.86
CA GLY A 236 -1.51 -2.69 6.35
C GLY A 236 -0.19 -2.51 7.10
N LEU A 237 0.17 -3.48 7.96
CA LEU A 237 1.46 -3.53 8.65
C LEU A 237 2.61 -3.69 7.65
N ALA A 238 2.47 -4.57 6.67
CA ALA A 238 3.47 -4.79 5.63
C ALA A 238 3.69 -3.55 4.77
N VAL A 239 2.63 -2.83 4.41
CA VAL A 239 2.69 -1.54 3.70
C VAL A 239 3.47 -0.52 4.52
N TRP A 240 3.16 -0.37 5.81
CA TRP A 240 3.88 0.55 6.68
C TRP A 240 5.37 0.24 6.75
N LEU A 241 5.74 -1.05 6.95
CA LEU A 241 7.14 -1.47 6.97
C LEU A 241 7.85 -1.18 5.65
N ALA A 242 7.18 -1.42 4.52
CA ALA A 242 7.73 -1.19 3.20
C ALA A 242 8.01 0.30 2.95
N PHE A 243 7.09 1.19 3.33
CA PHE A 243 7.26 2.63 3.16
C PHE A 243 8.22 3.25 4.18
N ARG A 244 8.36 2.68 5.40
CA ARG A 244 9.33 3.13 6.41
C ARG A 244 10.77 2.80 6.03
N SER A 245 10.99 1.63 5.40
CA SER A 245 12.34 1.13 5.09
C SER A 245 13.03 1.88 3.95
N GLY A 246 12.38 2.91 3.40
CA GLY A 246 12.89 3.69 2.27
C GLY A 246 13.23 2.78 1.09
N SER A 247 12.96 3.17 -0.11
CA SER A 247 12.98 2.45 -1.39
C SER A 247 14.12 1.43 -1.66
N ALA A 248 14.80 0.95 -0.64
CA ALA A 248 16.07 0.27 -0.81
C ALA A 248 15.99 -1.01 -1.67
N ARG A 249 14.94 -1.80 -1.63
CA ARG A 249 14.83 -3.00 -2.49
C ARG A 249 13.39 -3.50 -2.54
N LEU A 250 12.68 -3.23 -3.63
CA LEU A 250 11.33 -3.77 -3.90
C LEU A 250 11.23 -5.27 -3.53
N ARG A 251 12.19 -6.06 -3.97
CA ARG A 251 12.25 -7.50 -3.71
C ARG A 251 12.21 -7.83 -2.21
N ARG A 252 12.96 -7.10 -1.38
CA ARG A 252 12.97 -7.32 0.08
C ARG A 252 11.61 -6.98 0.70
N SER A 253 11.01 -5.87 0.31
CA SER A 253 9.71 -5.45 0.84
C SER A 253 8.60 -6.43 0.45
N VAL A 254 8.61 -6.93 -0.79
CA VAL A 254 7.65 -7.94 -1.28
C VAL A 254 7.82 -9.27 -0.53
N VAL A 255 9.05 -9.71 -0.28
CA VAL A 255 9.31 -10.94 0.50
C VAL A 255 8.82 -10.78 1.94
N ILE A 256 9.13 -9.66 2.60
CA ILE A 256 8.66 -9.40 3.98
C ILE A 256 7.13 -9.35 4.02
N ALA A 257 6.49 -8.71 3.05
CA ALA A 257 5.04 -8.68 2.94
C ALA A 257 4.46 -10.09 2.77
N GLY A 258 5.10 -10.93 1.96
CA GLY A 258 4.72 -12.32 1.79
C GLY A 258 4.80 -13.13 3.08
N LEU A 259 5.89 -12.96 3.86
CA LEU A 259 6.05 -13.64 5.14
C LEU A 259 4.99 -13.20 6.18
N ILE A 260 4.68 -11.90 6.24
CA ILE A 260 3.64 -11.37 7.12
C ILE A 260 2.27 -11.90 6.69
N GLY A 261 1.98 -11.92 5.38
CA GLY A 261 0.74 -12.47 4.83
C GLY A 261 0.61 -13.98 5.08
N ALA A 262 1.71 -14.74 4.90
CA ALA A 262 1.74 -16.17 5.21
C ALA A 262 1.41 -16.46 6.68
N LEU A 263 2.02 -15.70 7.59
CA LEU A 263 1.74 -15.81 9.02
C LEU A 263 0.26 -15.50 9.34
N ALA A 264 -0.29 -14.45 8.73
CA ALA A 264 -1.70 -14.13 8.88
C ALA A 264 -2.61 -15.27 8.36
N GLY A 265 -2.30 -15.85 7.21
CA GLY A 265 -3.00 -17.01 6.66
C GLY A 265 -2.97 -18.23 7.60
N ILE A 266 -1.82 -18.51 8.21
CA ILE A 266 -1.68 -19.58 9.21
C ILE A 266 -2.56 -19.29 10.43
N ILE A 267 -2.52 -18.06 10.96
CA ILE A 267 -3.34 -17.65 12.12
C ILE A 267 -4.84 -17.82 11.80
N ILE A 268 -5.27 -17.39 10.61
CA ILE A 268 -6.65 -17.55 10.14
C ILE A 268 -7.05 -19.04 10.12
N ALA A 269 -6.20 -19.90 9.56
CA ALA A 269 -6.47 -21.34 9.48
C ALA A 269 -6.53 -21.99 10.87
N LEU A 270 -5.64 -21.62 11.78
CA LEU A 270 -5.62 -22.12 13.17
C LEU A 270 -6.83 -21.65 13.97
N ALA A 271 -7.32 -20.43 13.70
CA ALA A 271 -8.54 -19.89 14.30
C ALA A 271 -9.84 -20.51 13.72
N GLY A 272 -9.73 -21.47 12.79
CA GLY A 272 -10.87 -22.10 12.14
C GLY A 272 -11.48 -21.30 10.98
N GLY A 273 -10.84 -20.15 10.62
CA GLY A 273 -11.21 -19.35 9.45
C GLY A 273 -10.86 -20.05 8.14
N ARG A 274 -11.44 -19.53 7.05
CA ARG A 274 -11.25 -20.06 5.70
C ARG A 274 -10.90 -18.92 4.75
N LEU A 275 -9.85 -19.12 3.98
CA LEU A 275 -9.55 -18.31 2.81
C LEU A 275 -10.13 -18.99 1.56
N MET A 276 -9.62 -18.70 0.37
CA MET A 276 -10.23 -19.15 -0.88
C MET A 276 -10.30 -20.69 -0.98
N ALA A 277 -9.19 -21.40 -0.78
CA ALA A 277 -9.18 -22.87 -0.88
C ALA A 277 -10.13 -23.53 0.13
N GLY A 278 -10.12 -23.05 1.38
CA GLY A 278 -11.04 -23.57 2.40
C GLY A 278 -12.50 -23.24 2.11
N SER A 279 -12.79 -22.14 1.42
CA SER A 279 -14.14 -21.78 0.97
C SER A 279 -14.59 -22.64 -0.21
N LEU A 280 -13.69 -22.92 -1.14
CA LEU A 280 -13.94 -23.83 -2.25
C LEU A 280 -14.20 -25.26 -1.78
N ASP A 281 -13.41 -25.76 -0.80
CA ASP A 281 -13.65 -27.08 -0.18
C ASP A 281 -15.02 -27.13 0.53
N LEU A 282 -15.39 -26.06 1.26
CA LEU A 282 -16.70 -25.97 1.89
C LEU A 282 -17.83 -26.07 0.86
N LEU A 283 -17.72 -25.37 -0.26
CA LEU A 283 -18.68 -25.41 -1.35
C LEU A 283 -18.75 -26.80 -1.99
N ALA A 284 -17.60 -27.44 -2.23
CA ALA A 284 -17.54 -28.78 -2.77
C ALA A 284 -18.29 -29.82 -1.88
N ARG A 285 -18.13 -29.68 -0.57
CA ARG A 285 -18.85 -30.54 0.41
C ARG A 285 -20.33 -30.22 0.53
N ALA A 286 -20.73 -28.96 0.43
CA ALA A 286 -22.13 -28.53 0.51
C ALA A 286 -22.92 -28.91 -0.74
N PHE A 287 -22.26 -29.05 -1.88
CA PHE A 287 -22.86 -29.41 -3.17
C PHE A 287 -22.10 -30.61 -3.78
N PRO A 288 -22.42 -31.84 -3.36
CA PRO A 288 -21.68 -33.05 -3.80
C PRO A 288 -21.73 -33.30 -5.32
N ASP A 289 -22.80 -32.81 -5.98
CA ASP A 289 -22.90 -32.85 -7.44
C ASP A 289 -22.09 -31.80 -8.18
N SER A 290 -21.42 -30.90 -7.42
CA SER A 290 -20.48 -29.92 -8.00
C SER A 290 -19.25 -30.62 -8.54
N ARG A 291 -18.67 -30.02 -9.59
CA ARG A 291 -17.40 -30.51 -10.20
C ARG A 291 -16.18 -29.99 -9.53
N LEU A 292 -16.35 -29.36 -8.38
CA LEU A 292 -15.25 -28.78 -7.63
C LEU A 292 -14.64 -29.82 -6.71
N HIS A 293 -13.43 -30.26 -7.04
CA HIS A 293 -12.66 -31.21 -6.25
C HIS A 293 -11.24 -30.69 -6.03
N LEU A 294 -10.80 -30.67 -4.78
CA LEU A 294 -9.46 -30.19 -4.38
C LEU A 294 -8.57 -31.34 -3.87
N ASP A 295 -9.00 -32.60 -4.10
CA ASP A 295 -8.33 -33.81 -3.56
C ASP A 295 -6.89 -33.96 -4.04
N GLN A 296 -6.55 -33.42 -5.23
CA GLN A 296 -5.17 -33.46 -5.73
C GLN A 296 -4.24 -32.61 -4.88
N ILE A 297 -4.71 -31.46 -4.39
CA ILE A 297 -3.90 -30.58 -3.51
C ILE A 297 -3.68 -31.32 -2.18
N SER A 298 -4.70 -31.97 -1.65
CA SER A 298 -4.62 -32.74 -0.41
C SER A 298 -3.71 -33.95 -0.54
N GLY A 299 -3.73 -34.62 -1.68
CA GLY A 299 -2.87 -35.76 -2.02
C GLY A 299 -1.38 -35.40 -1.99
N LEU A 300 -0.98 -34.15 -2.31
CA LEU A 300 0.40 -33.70 -2.20
C LEU A 300 0.91 -33.72 -0.76
N PHE A 301 0.03 -33.66 0.21
CA PHE A 301 0.34 -33.68 1.65
C PHE A 301 0.01 -35.02 2.31
N GLY A 302 -0.39 -36.04 1.52
CA GLY A 302 -0.74 -37.35 2.04
C GLY A 302 -2.07 -37.39 2.78
N GLU A 303 -2.93 -36.38 2.58
CA GLU A 303 -4.27 -36.31 3.18
C GLU A 303 -5.33 -36.84 2.21
N SER A 304 -6.28 -37.65 2.69
CA SER A 304 -7.35 -38.26 1.88
C SER A 304 -8.52 -37.29 1.60
N GLY A 305 -8.36 -36.01 1.84
CA GLY A 305 -9.31 -34.91 1.66
C GLY A 305 -8.72 -33.63 2.21
N PHE A 306 -9.46 -32.51 2.14
CA PHE A 306 -8.97 -31.20 2.58
C PHE A 306 -8.76 -31.16 4.12
N GLY A 307 -7.60 -31.68 4.55
CA GLY A 307 -7.23 -31.86 5.94
C GLY A 307 -6.54 -30.62 6.56
N PRO A 308 -6.05 -30.74 7.81
CA PRO A 308 -5.45 -29.62 8.54
C PRO A 308 -4.15 -29.11 7.90
N VAL A 309 -3.31 -29.99 7.36
CA VAL A 309 -2.03 -29.59 6.72
C VAL A 309 -2.32 -28.84 5.41
N THR A 310 -3.20 -29.40 4.57
CA THR A 310 -3.63 -28.74 3.32
C THR A 310 -4.21 -27.35 3.60
N ARG A 311 -5.06 -27.22 4.61
CA ARG A 311 -5.64 -25.94 5.01
C ARG A 311 -4.58 -24.93 5.46
N LEU A 312 -3.63 -25.35 6.29
CA LEU A 312 -2.55 -24.45 6.76
C LEU A 312 -1.67 -23.96 5.61
N VAL A 313 -1.23 -24.90 4.74
CA VAL A 313 -0.33 -24.56 3.64
C VAL A 313 -1.02 -23.68 2.59
N THR A 314 -2.25 -24.00 2.21
CA THR A 314 -3.01 -23.19 1.25
C THR A 314 -3.29 -21.80 1.79
N SER A 315 -3.71 -21.69 3.06
CA SER A 315 -3.96 -20.39 3.69
C SER A 315 -2.69 -19.54 3.83
N ALA A 316 -1.54 -20.17 4.14
CA ALA A 316 -0.25 -19.49 4.16
C ALA A 316 0.14 -18.98 2.77
N LEU A 317 -0.04 -19.79 1.74
CA LEU A 317 0.25 -19.43 0.35
C LEU A 317 -0.64 -18.27 -0.13
N GLU A 318 -1.94 -18.35 0.13
CA GLU A 318 -2.91 -17.30 -0.23
C GLU A 318 -2.59 -15.98 0.46
N GLY A 319 -2.32 -15.99 1.76
CA GLY A 319 -1.92 -14.82 2.51
C GLY A 319 -0.60 -14.22 2.00
N ALA A 320 0.38 -15.08 1.66
CA ALA A 320 1.64 -14.67 1.08
C ALA A 320 1.46 -14.00 -0.28
N LEU A 321 0.73 -14.64 -1.20
CA LEU A 321 0.48 -14.12 -2.54
C LEU A 321 -0.29 -12.78 -2.48
N PHE A 322 -1.37 -12.74 -1.72
CA PHE A 322 -2.19 -11.53 -1.60
C PHE A 322 -1.39 -10.36 -1.06
N SER A 323 -0.68 -10.56 0.06
CA SER A 323 0.11 -9.51 0.69
C SER A 323 1.27 -9.04 -0.20
N SER A 324 2.00 -9.98 -0.83
CA SER A 324 3.11 -9.66 -1.74
C SER A 324 2.65 -8.84 -2.94
N CYS A 325 1.57 -9.26 -3.60
CA CYS A 325 1.06 -8.60 -4.80
C CYS A 325 0.50 -7.20 -4.48
N VAL A 326 -0.31 -7.07 -3.42
CA VAL A 326 -0.88 -5.77 -3.00
C VAL A 326 0.23 -4.79 -2.63
N VAL A 327 1.15 -5.19 -1.73
CA VAL A 327 2.25 -4.32 -1.29
C VAL A 327 3.18 -3.98 -2.46
N GLY A 328 3.51 -4.95 -3.30
CA GLY A 328 4.33 -4.75 -4.49
C GLY A 328 3.74 -3.72 -5.44
N ALA A 329 2.45 -3.84 -5.76
CA ALA A 329 1.73 -2.91 -6.61
C ALA A 329 1.68 -1.49 -6.01
N MET A 330 1.41 -1.35 -4.71
CA MET A 330 1.39 -0.05 -4.02
C MET A 330 2.78 0.62 -4.04
N ILE A 331 3.86 -0.15 -3.84
CA ILE A 331 5.24 0.39 -3.92
C ILE A 331 5.55 0.86 -5.34
N LEU A 332 5.21 0.07 -6.37
CA LEU A 332 5.45 0.43 -7.77
C LEU A 332 4.70 1.70 -8.15
N ALA A 333 3.43 1.81 -7.78
CA ALA A 333 2.66 3.03 -8.00
C ALA A 333 3.30 4.25 -7.33
N GLY A 334 3.71 4.13 -6.07
CA GLY A 334 4.39 5.21 -5.36
C GLY A 334 5.69 5.66 -6.04
N ARG A 335 6.46 4.74 -6.64
CA ARG A 335 7.69 5.06 -7.39
C ARG A 335 7.43 5.74 -8.73
N SER A 336 6.47 5.23 -9.50
CA SER A 336 6.11 5.78 -10.82
C SER A 336 5.61 7.22 -10.71
N PHE A 337 4.96 7.56 -9.60
CA PHE A 337 4.53 8.94 -9.34
C PHE A 337 5.67 9.87 -9.01
N ALA A 338 6.63 9.42 -8.22
CA ALA A 338 7.80 10.21 -7.91
C ALA A 338 8.60 10.55 -9.19
N SER A 339 8.73 9.59 -10.12
CA SER A 339 9.41 9.80 -11.40
C SER A 339 8.63 10.69 -12.38
N LEU A 340 7.30 10.55 -12.44
CA LEU A 340 6.47 11.36 -13.33
C LEU A 340 6.44 12.84 -12.90
N ASN A 341 6.35 13.11 -11.62
CA ASN A 341 6.43 14.47 -11.10
C ASN A 341 7.80 15.12 -11.38
N LEU A 342 8.89 14.34 -11.28
CA LEU A 342 10.23 14.80 -11.66
C LEU A 342 10.34 15.12 -13.16
N ALA A 343 9.74 14.30 -14.02
CA ALA A 343 9.76 14.51 -15.46
C ALA A 343 8.92 15.73 -15.89
N LEU A 344 7.78 15.96 -15.25
CA LEU A 344 6.93 17.13 -15.49
C LEU A 344 7.60 18.43 -15.03
N ASP A 345 8.34 18.40 -13.91
CA ASP A 345 9.12 19.55 -13.42
C ASP A 345 10.28 19.88 -14.40
N GLN A 346 10.90 18.87 -15.02
CA GLN A 346 11.97 19.07 -16.03
C GLN A 346 11.44 19.51 -17.39
N GLY A 347 10.25 19.08 -17.80
CA GLY A 347 9.62 19.48 -19.05
C GLY A 347 8.99 20.88 -19.02
N ALA A 348 8.79 21.46 -17.83
CA ALA A 348 8.35 22.84 -17.66
C ALA A 348 9.51 23.85 -17.70
N GLU A 349 10.77 23.36 -17.71
CA GLU A 349 11.99 24.17 -17.79
C GLU A 349 12.60 24.23 -19.22
N SER A 350 12.03 23.50 -20.18
CA SER A 350 12.40 23.53 -21.61
C SER A 350 11.42 24.37 -22.44
#